data_490b9ecc8cd6c58c86445b76cb258b0b
#
_entry.id   490b9ecc8cd6c58c86445b76cb258b0b
#
_cell.length_a   1.000
_cell.length_b   1.000
_cell.length_c   1.000
_cell.angle_alpha   90.00
_cell.angle_beta   90.00
_cell.angle_gamma   90.00
#
_symmetry.space_group_name_H-M   'P 1'
#
loop_
_entity.id
_entity.type
_entity.pdbx_description
1 polymer ?
#
loop_
_entity_poly.entity_id
_entity_poly.type
_entity_poly.pdbx_seq_one_letter_code
_entity_poly.pdbx_strand_id
1 'polypeptide(L)'
;MGKERFVDLIQKKKNGETLTKEEIDFMITDYVAGKIPDYQMSAMLMAIYFNGMENEELAAFTLAMRDSGDLVDLSPIEGIKVDKHSTGGVGDKTTLIVGPIVAACGVPVAKMSGRGLGFTGGTLDKLESISGFRIDLSAEEFFETVKKTGISVIGQTGNLAPADKLLYALRDVTALSLIHISEPTR
;
A
#
# COMPACT_ATOMS: atom_id res chain seq x y z
N MET A 1 3.27 28.62 19.18
CA MET A 1 4.09 27.86 18.24
C MET A 1 3.58 28.18 16.83
N GLY A 2 4.42 28.69 15.95
CA GLY A 2 4.05 28.97 14.56
C GLY A 2 3.67 27.67 13.86
N LYS A 3 2.64 27.70 13.02
CA LYS A 3 2.20 26.55 12.25
C LYS A 3 3.36 26.11 11.33
N GLU A 4 3.92 24.94 11.59
CA GLU A 4 5.03 24.39 10.80
C GLU A 4 4.57 24.23 9.36
N ARG A 5 5.38 24.70 8.41
CA ARG A 5 5.04 24.63 6.99
C ARG A 5 5.62 23.36 6.42
N PHE A 6 4.91 22.71 5.51
CA PHE A 6 5.40 21.48 4.90
C PHE A 6 6.77 21.63 4.21
N VAL A 7 7.07 22.81 3.70
CA VAL A 7 8.40 23.13 3.11
C VAL A 7 9.53 23.01 4.15
N ASP A 8 9.26 23.32 5.41
CA ASP A 8 10.26 23.22 6.48
C ASP A 8 10.57 21.73 6.78
N LEU A 9 9.56 20.84 6.70
CA LEU A 9 9.76 19.39 6.80
C LEU A 9 10.56 18.82 5.61
N ILE A 10 10.30 19.30 4.39
CA ILE A 10 11.10 18.94 3.22
C ILE A 10 12.56 19.33 3.42
N GLN A 11 12.81 20.55 3.92
CA GLN A 11 14.18 21.02 4.21
C GLN A 11 14.85 20.17 5.28
N LYS A 12 14.12 19.83 6.35
CA LYS A 12 14.57 18.95 7.43
C LYS A 12 15.00 17.59 6.87
N LYS A 13 14.12 16.92 6.12
CA LYS A 13 14.41 15.60 5.55
C LYS A 13 15.52 15.63 4.49
N LYS A 14 15.55 16.67 3.66
CA LYS A 14 16.63 16.88 2.68
C LYS A 14 18.00 16.99 3.34
N ASN A 15 18.09 17.53 4.55
CA ASN A 15 19.33 17.65 5.32
C ASN A 15 19.70 16.35 6.07
N GLY A 16 18.92 15.29 5.93
CA GLY A 16 19.17 14.00 6.59
C GLY A 16 18.64 13.91 8.02
N GLU A 17 17.80 14.88 8.43
CA GLU A 17 17.20 14.87 9.76
C GLU A 17 15.99 13.93 9.82
N THR A 18 15.71 13.39 11.01
CA THR A 18 14.60 12.46 11.27
C THR A 18 13.31 13.23 11.49
N LEU A 19 12.22 12.80 10.85
CA LEU A 19 10.87 13.34 11.07
C LEU A 19 10.25 12.71 12.32
N THR A 20 9.52 13.50 13.09
CA THR A 20 8.74 12.98 14.22
C THR A 20 7.45 12.32 13.74
N LYS A 21 6.81 11.54 14.63
CA LYS A 21 5.50 10.95 14.33
C LYS A 21 4.46 12.02 13.99
N GLU A 22 4.43 13.12 14.73
CA GLU A 22 3.48 14.22 14.53
C GLU A 22 3.69 14.92 13.17
N GLU A 23 4.95 15.08 12.74
CA GLU A 23 5.29 15.63 11.43
C GLU A 23 4.85 14.69 10.30
N ILE A 24 5.00 13.39 10.49
CA ILE A 24 4.55 12.36 9.53
C ILE A 24 3.02 12.30 9.48
N ASP A 25 2.34 12.30 10.62
CA ASP A 25 0.88 12.34 10.69
C ASP A 25 0.31 13.61 10.00
N PHE A 26 0.92 14.77 10.24
CA PHE A 26 0.58 16.01 9.55
C PHE A 26 0.76 15.90 8.03
N MET A 27 1.92 15.39 7.60
CA MET A 27 2.23 15.19 6.18
C MET A 27 1.16 14.35 5.48
N ILE A 28 0.83 13.18 6.03
CA ILE A 28 -0.11 12.25 5.40
C ILE A 28 -1.54 12.82 5.46
N THR A 29 -1.96 13.33 6.59
CA THR A 29 -3.32 13.88 6.77
C THR A 29 -3.57 15.06 5.82
N ASP A 30 -2.65 16.01 5.77
CA ASP A 30 -2.83 17.21 4.93
C ASP A 30 -2.61 16.92 3.44
N TYR A 31 -1.83 15.89 3.09
CA TYR A 31 -1.73 15.43 1.70
C TYR A 31 -3.02 14.77 1.23
N VAL A 32 -3.59 13.85 2.00
CA VAL A 32 -4.88 13.21 1.68
C VAL A 32 -6.02 14.24 1.61
N ALA A 33 -5.97 15.26 2.46
CA ALA A 33 -6.92 16.39 2.43
C ALA A 33 -6.72 17.37 1.26
N GLY A 34 -5.72 17.16 0.40
CA GLY A 34 -5.42 18.04 -0.75
C GLY A 34 -4.81 19.40 -0.38
N LYS A 35 -4.33 19.57 0.85
CA LYS A 35 -3.70 20.82 1.33
C LYS A 35 -2.22 20.90 0.97
N ILE A 36 -1.56 19.75 0.80
CA ILE A 36 -0.18 19.66 0.31
C ILE A 36 -0.23 19.32 -1.17
N PRO A 37 0.32 20.16 -2.04
CA PRO A 37 0.31 19.90 -3.48
C PRO A 37 1.33 18.82 -3.88
N ASP A 38 1.07 18.13 -4.98
CA ASP A 38 1.88 17.02 -5.49
C ASP A 38 3.36 17.34 -5.68
N TYR A 39 3.68 18.56 -6.13
CA TYR A 39 5.08 18.96 -6.31
C TYR A 39 5.86 19.05 -4.99
N GLN A 40 5.20 19.41 -3.88
CA GLN A 40 5.82 19.42 -2.56
C GLN A 40 5.97 17.98 -2.03
N MET A 41 4.95 17.15 -2.20
CA MET A 41 5.03 15.74 -1.81
C MET A 41 6.09 15.00 -2.64
N SER A 42 6.22 15.28 -3.93
CA SER A 42 7.29 14.72 -4.78
C SER A 42 8.68 15.10 -4.26
N ALA A 43 8.88 16.36 -3.83
CA ALA A 43 10.14 16.80 -3.25
C ALA A 43 10.44 16.07 -1.92
N MET A 44 9.43 15.86 -1.07
CA MET A 44 9.57 15.09 0.16
C MET A 44 9.93 13.62 -0.11
N LEU A 45 9.22 12.98 -1.03
CA LEU A 45 9.49 11.58 -1.39
C LEU A 45 10.90 11.41 -1.97
N MET A 46 11.38 12.39 -2.75
CA MET A 46 12.75 12.38 -3.26
C MET A 46 13.78 12.60 -2.14
N ALA A 47 13.49 13.45 -1.15
CA ALA A 47 14.33 13.62 0.02
C ALA A 47 14.41 12.33 0.86
N ILE A 48 13.27 11.63 1.03
CA ILE A 48 13.23 10.30 1.68
C ILE A 48 14.02 9.27 0.87
N TYR A 49 13.90 9.28 -0.45
CA TYR A 49 14.62 8.35 -1.32
C TYR A 49 16.15 8.45 -1.14
N PHE A 50 16.69 9.65 -1.05
CA PHE A 50 18.14 9.85 -0.92
C PHE A 50 18.66 9.68 0.51
N ASN A 51 17.87 10.01 1.54
CA ASN A 51 18.32 10.00 2.92
C ASN A 51 17.79 8.81 3.75
N GLY A 52 16.85 8.03 3.18
CA GLY A 52 16.22 6.92 3.89
C GLY A 52 15.26 7.38 4.99
N MET A 53 14.81 6.43 5.76
CA MET A 53 13.99 6.62 6.97
C MET A 53 14.54 5.74 8.08
N GLU A 54 14.56 6.26 9.30
CA GLU A 54 14.80 5.45 10.50
C GLU A 54 13.61 4.50 10.74
N ASN A 55 13.81 3.45 11.55
CA ASN A 55 12.77 2.46 11.81
C ASN A 55 11.51 3.08 12.41
N GLU A 56 11.67 4.06 13.30
CA GLU A 56 10.59 4.79 13.95
C GLU A 56 9.81 5.65 12.95
N GLU A 57 10.51 6.32 12.02
CA GLU A 57 9.88 7.07 10.91
C GLU A 57 9.08 6.13 10.01
N LEU A 58 9.69 5.01 9.62
CA LEU A 58 9.06 4.03 8.73
C LEU A 58 7.80 3.43 9.37
N ALA A 59 7.86 3.11 10.67
CA ALA A 59 6.71 2.63 11.41
C ALA A 59 5.59 3.68 11.49
N ALA A 60 5.94 4.93 11.83
CA ALA A 60 4.99 6.05 11.88
C ALA A 60 4.36 6.31 10.51
N PHE A 61 5.16 6.33 9.44
CA PHE A 61 4.69 6.52 8.07
C PHE A 61 3.72 5.41 7.64
N THR A 62 4.05 4.15 7.92
CA THR A 62 3.20 3.00 7.62
C THR A 62 1.86 3.08 8.35
N LEU A 63 1.88 3.43 9.64
CA LEU A 63 0.67 3.58 10.44
C LEU A 63 -0.18 4.76 9.96
N ALA A 64 0.42 5.91 9.68
CA ALA A 64 -0.29 7.07 9.15
C ALA A 64 -0.95 6.77 7.79
N MET A 65 -0.28 6.03 6.91
CA MET A 65 -0.85 5.58 5.63
C MET A 65 -2.03 4.63 5.84
N ARG A 66 -1.88 3.63 6.71
CA ARG A 66 -2.95 2.69 7.06
C ARG A 66 -4.18 3.42 7.60
N ASP A 67 -3.96 4.34 8.52
CA ASP A 67 -5.01 5.05 9.27
C ASP A 67 -5.59 6.25 8.48
N SER A 68 -5.10 6.49 7.26
CA SER A 68 -5.57 7.59 6.41
C SER A 68 -7.00 7.41 5.89
N GLY A 69 -7.59 6.23 6.02
CA GLY A 69 -8.93 5.89 5.56
C GLY A 69 -9.58 4.78 6.35
N ASP A 70 -10.45 4.03 5.70
CA ASP A 70 -11.17 2.92 6.34
C ASP A 70 -10.23 1.76 6.65
N LEU A 71 -10.47 1.11 7.80
CA LEU A 71 -9.80 -0.13 8.19
C LEU A 71 -10.76 -1.31 7.99
N VAL A 72 -10.25 -2.39 7.42
CA VAL A 72 -11.03 -3.63 7.29
C VAL A 72 -10.88 -4.46 8.56
N ASP A 73 -12.00 -4.65 9.26
CA ASP A 73 -12.03 -5.56 10.40
C ASP A 73 -12.13 -7.01 9.90
N LEU A 74 -11.07 -7.76 10.08
CA LEU A 74 -11.00 -9.19 9.73
C LEU A 74 -11.40 -10.11 10.89
N SER A 75 -11.90 -9.59 12.01
CA SER A 75 -12.33 -10.38 13.16
C SER A 75 -13.40 -11.45 12.85
N PRO A 76 -14.30 -11.23 11.84
CA PRO A 76 -15.28 -12.26 11.47
C PRO A 76 -14.69 -13.54 10.85
N ILE A 77 -13.40 -13.52 10.47
CA ILE A 77 -12.69 -14.69 9.97
C ILE A 77 -11.92 -15.32 11.13
N GLU A 78 -12.18 -16.58 11.43
CA GLU A 78 -11.49 -17.30 12.49
C GLU A 78 -10.02 -17.59 12.16
N GLY A 79 -9.18 -17.74 13.19
CA GLY A 79 -7.77 -18.07 13.06
C GLY A 79 -6.87 -16.89 12.70
N ILE A 80 -5.61 -17.17 12.47
CA ILE A 80 -4.60 -16.20 12.05
C ILE A 80 -4.72 -15.98 10.54
N LYS A 81 -5.13 -14.79 10.15
CA LYS A 81 -5.19 -14.39 8.73
C LYS A 81 -3.82 -13.99 8.25
N VAL A 82 -3.47 -14.39 7.04
CA VAL A 82 -2.20 -14.02 6.41
C VAL A 82 -2.42 -13.34 5.08
N ASP A 83 -1.49 -12.49 4.72
CA ASP A 83 -1.37 -11.92 3.39
C ASP A 83 0.06 -12.12 2.87
N LYS A 84 0.23 -12.07 1.58
CA LYS A 84 1.52 -12.11 0.90
C LYS A 84 1.74 -10.79 0.19
N HIS A 85 2.77 -10.07 0.61
CA HIS A 85 3.19 -8.86 -0.09
C HIS A 85 3.76 -9.22 -1.48
N SER A 86 3.39 -8.43 -2.50
CA SER A 86 4.05 -8.47 -3.79
C SER A 86 5.16 -7.43 -3.82
N THR A 87 6.31 -7.81 -4.36
CA THR A 87 7.42 -6.87 -4.58
C THR A 87 7.20 -5.98 -5.81
N GLY A 88 6.08 -6.17 -6.51
CA GLY A 88 5.72 -5.44 -7.73
C GLY A 88 6.20 -6.10 -9.01
N GLY A 89 5.81 -5.54 -10.15
CA GLY A 89 6.25 -5.95 -11.46
C GLY A 89 6.03 -7.43 -11.79
N VAL A 90 7.10 -8.16 -12.00
CA VAL A 90 7.06 -9.57 -12.43
C VAL A 90 6.65 -10.53 -11.30
N GLY A 91 6.77 -10.13 -10.03
CA GLY A 91 6.55 -10.99 -8.87
C GLY A 91 5.08 -11.29 -8.53
N ASP A 92 4.12 -10.56 -9.07
CA ASP A 92 2.70 -10.64 -8.70
C ASP A 92 2.06 -12.01 -8.95
N LYS A 93 2.51 -12.74 -9.96
CA LYS A 93 2.05 -14.09 -10.27
C LYS A 93 2.20 -15.08 -9.11
N THR A 94 3.12 -14.85 -8.20
CA THR A 94 3.35 -15.72 -7.04
C THR A 94 2.13 -15.76 -6.12
N THR A 95 1.29 -14.74 -6.09
CA THR A 95 0.03 -14.71 -5.34
C THR A 95 -0.92 -15.82 -5.79
N LEU A 96 -0.99 -16.07 -7.11
CA LEU A 96 -1.88 -17.09 -7.69
C LEU A 96 -1.46 -18.52 -7.33
N ILE A 97 -0.22 -18.71 -6.93
CA ILE A 97 0.35 -20.00 -6.54
C ILE A 97 0.35 -20.13 -5.02
N VAL A 98 0.95 -19.17 -4.32
CA VAL A 98 1.16 -19.23 -2.87
C VAL A 98 -0.15 -19.12 -2.10
N GLY A 99 -1.05 -18.22 -2.53
CA GLY A 99 -2.33 -18.02 -1.84
C GLY A 99 -3.16 -19.30 -1.71
N PRO A 100 -3.47 -20.02 -2.81
CA PRO A 100 -4.21 -21.28 -2.74
C PRO A 100 -3.48 -22.38 -1.95
N ILE A 101 -2.16 -22.47 -2.02
CA ILE A 101 -1.37 -23.43 -1.25
C ILE A 101 -1.53 -23.17 0.25
N VAL A 102 -1.39 -21.93 0.68
CA VAL A 102 -1.52 -21.52 2.08
C VAL A 102 -2.93 -21.79 2.59
N ALA A 103 -3.95 -21.46 1.79
CA ALA A 103 -5.35 -21.76 2.12
C ALA A 103 -5.59 -23.27 2.24
N ALA A 104 -5.02 -24.08 1.35
CA ALA A 104 -5.11 -25.54 1.42
C ALA A 104 -4.41 -26.13 2.66
N CYS A 105 -3.44 -25.42 3.24
CA CYS A 105 -2.83 -25.77 4.53
C CYS A 105 -3.70 -25.34 5.74
N GLY A 106 -4.90 -24.81 5.51
CA GLY A 106 -5.83 -24.43 6.58
C GLY A 106 -5.57 -23.03 7.16
N VAL A 107 -4.78 -22.19 6.49
CA VAL A 107 -4.50 -20.82 6.94
C VAL A 107 -5.31 -19.84 6.08
N PRO A 108 -6.23 -19.04 6.65
CA PRO A 108 -7.06 -18.10 5.89
C PRO A 108 -6.24 -17.01 5.21
N VAL A 109 -6.46 -16.82 3.91
CA VAL A 109 -5.83 -15.76 3.09
C VAL A 109 -6.87 -14.71 2.74
N ALA A 110 -6.88 -13.61 3.47
CA ALA A 110 -7.78 -12.48 3.29
C ALA A 110 -7.01 -11.33 2.62
N LYS A 111 -6.87 -11.39 1.29
CA LYS A 111 -5.95 -10.51 0.57
C LYS A 111 -6.67 -9.33 -0.08
N MET A 112 -6.11 -8.13 0.11
CA MET A 112 -6.36 -6.99 -0.74
C MET A 112 -5.19 -6.75 -1.68
N SER A 113 -5.48 -6.30 -2.89
CA SER A 113 -4.45 -6.07 -3.90
C SER A 113 -4.78 -4.83 -4.73
N GLY A 114 -3.74 -4.28 -5.36
CA GLY A 114 -3.85 -3.18 -6.30
C GLY A 114 -3.75 -3.64 -7.76
N ARG A 115 -3.99 -2.69 -8.67
CA ARG A 115 -3.67 -2.84 -10.08
C ARG A 115 -2.18 -2.65 -10.33
N GLY A 116 -1.74 -3.03 -11.54
CA GLY A 116 -0.34 -2.87 -11.93
C GLY A 116 0.08 -1.42 -12.12
N LEU A 117 1.40 -1.24 -12.14
CA LEU A 117 2.07 -0.01 -12.44
C LEU A 117 2.72 -0.05 -13.81
N GLY A 118 2.68 1.07 -14.52
CA GLY A 118 3.34 1.20 -15.81
C GLY A 118 2.83 0.17 -16.83
N PHE A 119 3.76 -0.53 -17.47
CA PHE A 119 3.45 -1.54 -18.50
C PHE A 119 3.28 -2.98 -17.97
N THR A 120 3.40 -3.19 -16.66
CA THR A 120 3.20 -4.51 -16.05
C THR A 120 1.85 -4.57 -15.33
N GLY A 121 1.01 -5.54 -15.66
CA GLY A 121 -0.24 -5.78 -14.94
C GLY A 121 0.01 -6.25 -13.50
N GLY A 122 -0.79 -5.76 -12.55
CA GLY A 122 -0.79 -6.20 -11.15
C GLY A 122 -1.54 -7.52 -10.94
N THR A 123 -1.66 -7.90 -9.68
CA THR A 123 -2.40 -9.11 -9.30
C THR A 123 -3.86 -9.06 -9.74
N LEU A 124 -4.52 -7.90 -9.57
CA LEU A 124 -5.93 -7.75 -9.95
C LEU A 124 -6.12 -7.87 -11.46
N ASP A 125 -5.24 -7.24 -12.24
CA ASP A 125 -5.33 -7.29 -13.71
C ASP A 125 -5.19 -8.73 -14.23
N LYS A 126 -4.34 -9.54 -13.59
CA LYS A 126 -4.20 -10.95 -13.90
C LYS A 126 -5.43 -11.76 -13.52
N LEU A 127 -6.05 -11.47 -12.38
CA LEU A 127 -7.26 -12.16 -11.94
C LEU A 127 -8.47 -11.80 -12.80
N GLU A 128 -8.63 -10.54 -13.19
CA GLU A 128 -9.69 -10.10 -14.11
C GLU A 128 -9.59 -10.74 -15.49
N SER A 129 -8.39 -11.16 -15.91
CA SER A 129 -8.22 -11.89 -17.18
C SER A 129 -8.84 -13.29 -17.16
N ILE A 130 -9.19 -13.80 -15.98
CA ILE A 130 -9.88 -15.08 -15.80
C ILE A 130 -11.38 -14.84 -15.92
N SER A 131 -12.03 -15.41 -16.91
CA SER A 131 -13.46 -15.23 -17.16
C SER A 131 -14.30 -15.56 -15.92
N GLY A 132 -15.12 -14.60 -15.49
CA GLY A 132 -16.01 -14.75 -14.34
C GLY A 132 -15.36 -14.47 -12.98
N PHE A 133 -14.06 -14.16 -12.91
CA PHE A 133 -13.45 -13.76 -11.66
C PHE A 133 -13.85 -12.31 -11.30
N ARG A 134 -14.33 -12.12 -10.08
CA ARG A 134 -14.74 -10.82 -9.55
C ARG A 134 -13.73 -10.30 -8.53
N ILE A 135 -13.34 -9.05 -8.68
CA ILE A 135 -12.43 -8.34 -7.76
C ILE A 135 -13.14 -7.26 -6.94
N ASP A 136 -14.42 -7.04 -7.21
CA ASP A 136 -15.28 -5.98 -6.67
C ASP A 136 -16.31 -6.53 -5.67
N LEU A 137 -15.92 -7.49 -4.84
CA LEU A 137 -16.81 -8.09 -3.86
C LEU A 137 -17.18 -7.09 -2.75
N SER A 138 -18.40 -7.20 -2.23
CA SER A 138 -18.76 -6.55 -0.96
C SER A 138 -17.97 -7.15 0.20
N ALA A 139 -17.95 -6.45 1.36
CA ALA A 139 -17.29 -6.99 2.56
C ALA A 139 -17.88 -8.34 2.98
N GLU A 140 -19.22 -8.48 2.90
CA GLU A 140 -19.90 -9.74 3.22
C GLU A 140 -19.49 -10.86 2.25
N GLU A 141 -19.56 -10.60 0.94
CA GLU A 141 -19.13 -11.57 -0.07
C GLU A 141 -17.67 -11.98 0.11
N PHE A 142 -16.80 -11.02 0.46
CA PHE A 142 -15.39 -11.28 0.75
C PHE A 142 -15.23 -12.23 1.94
N PHE A 143 -15.87 -11.94 3.08
CA PHE A 143 -15.79 -12.79 4.27
C PHE A 143 -16.36 -14.18 4.03
N GLU A 144 -17.52 -14.28 3.39
CA GLU A 144 -18.13 -15.57 3.06
C GLU A 144 -17.24 -16.40 2.11
N THR A 145 -16.58 -15.74 1.16
CA THR A 145 -15.63 -16.41 0.26
C THR A 145 -14.46 -16.96 1.03
N VAL A 146 -13.83 -16.17 1.93
CA VAL A 146 -12.71 -16.66 2.76
C VAL A 146 -13.14 -17.82 3.64
N LYS A 147 -14.31 -17.73 4.31
CA LYS A 147 -14.84 -18.83 5.15
C LYS A 147 -15.06 -20.10 4.36
N LYS A 148 -15.57 -19.98 3.13
CA LYS A 148 -15.93 -21.14 2.29
C LYS A 148 -14.73 -21.79 1.63
N THR A 149 -13.77 -21.00 1.16
CA THR A 149 -12.66 -21.47 0.30
C THR A 149 -11.29 -21.35 0.94
N GLY A 150 -11.19 -20.66 2.06
CA GLY A 150 -9.92 -20.34 2.71
C GLY A 150 -9.18 -19.14 2.11
N ILE A 151 -9.64 -18.61 0.96
CA ILE A 151 -8.97 -17.50 0.29
C ILE A 151 -9.97 -16.58 -0.42
N SER A 152 -9.71 -15.28 -0.34
CA SER A 152 -10.32 -14.29 -1.25
C SER A 152 -9.31 -13.20 -1.59
N VAL A 153 -9.33 -12.73 -2.83
CA VAL A 153 -8.51 -11.60 -3.30
C VAL A 153 -9.44 -10.55 -3.88
N ILE A 154 -9.43 -9.35 -3.30
CA ILE A 154 -10.26 -8.23 -3.75
C ILE A 154 -9.42 -7.00 -4.05
N GLY A 155 -10.02 -6.07 -4.80
CA GLY A 155 -9.48 -4.74 -5.03
C GLY A 155 -9.62 -3.83 -3.81
N GLN A 156 -8.75 -2.84 -3.71
CA GLN A 156 -8.89 -1.77 -2.73
C GLN A 156 -10.14 -0.94 -3.05
N THR A 157 -10.95 -0.65 -2.03
CA THR A 157 -12.03 0.33 -2.15
C THR A 157 -11.46 1.75 -2.18
N GLY A 158 -12.27 2.71 -2.68
CA GLY A 158 -11.81 4.10 -2.81
C GLY A 158 -11.37 4.76 -1.50
N ASN A 159 -11.86 4.28 -0.36
CA ASN A 159 -11.58 4.83 0.97
C ASN A 159 -10.55 4.02 1.76
N LEU A 160 -10.08 2.89 1.24
CA LEU A 160 -9.09 2.07 1.91
C LEU A 160 -7.69 2.63 1.64
N ALA A 161 -6.99 3.05 2.69
CA ALA A 161 -5.66 3.64 2.62
C ALA A 161 -5.51 4.68 1.47
N PRO A 162 -6.32 5.77 1.43
CA PRO A 162 -6.26 6.75 0.34
C PRO A 162 -4.88 7.39 0.19
N ALA A 163 -4.09 7.49 1.26
CA ALA A 163 -2.71 7.95 1.18
C ALA A 163 -1.86 7.03 0.29
N ASP A 164 -2.02 5.70 0.41
CA ASP A 164 -1.29 4.75 -0.44
C ASP A 164 -1.63 4.95 -1.92
N LYS A 165 -2.91 5.09 -2.24
CA LYS A 165 -3.37 5.34 -3.61
C LYS A 165 -2.75 6.60 -4.21
N LEU A 166 -2.74 7.71 -3.45
CA LEU A 166 -2.22 9.00 -3.90
C LEU A 166 -0.70 8.95 -4.06
N LEU A 167 0.02 8.44 -3.05
CA LEU A 167 1.48 8.34 -3.08
C LEU A 167 1.96 7.36 -4.16
N TYR A 168 1.23 6.27 -4.36
CA TYR A 168 1.56 5.29 -5.38
C TYR A 168 1.42 5.85 -6.79
N ALA A 169 0.32 6.58 -7.06
CA ALA A 169 0.11 7.26 -8.33
C ALA A 169 1.20 8.34 -8.59
N LEU A 170 1.58 9.08 -7.55
CA LEU A 170 2.62 10.09 -7.65
C LEU A 170 4.00 9.48 -7.94
N ARG A 171 4.34 8.34 -7.30
CA ARG A 171 5.59 7.61 -7.53
C ARG A 171 5.74 7.11 -8.96
N ASP A 172 4.66 6.74 -9.60
CA ASP A 172 4.67 6.23 -10.97
C ASP A 172 5.19 7.26 -11.98
N VAL A 173 4.87 8.54 -11.75
CA VAL A 173 5.23 9.64 -12.65
C VAL A 173 6.47 10.44 -12.20
N THR A 174 7.07 10.12 -11.05
CA THR A 174 8.21 10.83 -10.49
C THR A 174 9.51 10.02 -10.45
N ALA A 175 9.57 8.87 -11.15
CA ALA A 175 10.70 7.94 -11.17
C ALA A 175 11.07 7.38 -9.77
N LEU A 176 10.12 7.32 -8.85
CA LEU A 176 10.28 6.75 -7.50
C LEU A 176 9.75 5.31 -7.42
N SER A 177 9.51 4.65 -8.54
CA SER A 177 9.08 3.25 -8.57
C SER A 177 10.20 2.33 -8.06
N LEU A 178 9.88 1.51 -7.06
CA LEU A 178 10.82 0.56 -6.46
C LEU A 178 11.02 -0.72 -7.30
N ILE A 179 10.46 -0.82 -8.48
CA ILE A 179 10.60 -2.01 -9.35
C ILE A 179 12.08 -2.41 -9.56
N HIS A 180 12.98 -1.43 -9.61
CA HIS A 180 14.41 -1.67 -9.81
C HIS A 180 15.17 -2.00 -8.51
N ILE A 181 14.57 -1.78 -7.34
CA ILE A 181 15.19 -2.00 -6.03
C ILE A 181 14.70 -3.30 -5.40
N SER A 182 13.44 -3.65 -5.60
CA SER A 182 12.80 -4.82 -5.00
C SER A 182 12.83 -6.08 -5.84
N GLU A 183 13.11 -5.97 -7.13
CA GLU A 183 13.34 -7.15 -7.98
C GLU A 183 14.79 -7.64 -7.77
N PRO A 184 15.00 -8.92 -7.44
CA PRO A 184 16.35 -9.47 -7.39
C PRO A 184 16.96 -9.34 -8.77
N THR A 185 18.13 -8.72 -8.80
CA THR A 185 18.96 -8.73 -10.02
C THR A 185 19.19 -10.17 -10.45
N ARG A 186 18.82 -10.45 -11.66
CA ARG A 186 19.01 -11.75 -12.30
C ARG A 186 20.51 -12.03 -12.53
#